data_2c4f1e409f6e67b08865e37ec4712a6e
#
_entry.id   2c4f1e409f6e67b08865e37ec4712a6e
#
_cell.length_a   1.000
_cell.length_b   1.000
_cell.length_c   1.000
_cell.angle_alpha   90.00
_cell.angle_beta   90.00
_cell.angle_gamma   90.00
#
_symmetry.space_group_name_H-M   'P 1'
#
loop_
_entity.id
_entity.type
_entity.pdbx_description
1 polymer ?
#
loop_
_entity_poly.entity_id
_entity_poly.type
_entity_poly.pdbx_seq_one_letter_code
_entity_poly.pdbx_strand_id
1 'polypeptide(L)'
;MKLVSKILLFLVIFSYSFANSKPVPESFADLADKLMPSVVNISTTQTVVTKTNPFPNFQFPPGSPFEDMFKEFGTPQERKASALGSGFIIDKDGTVVTNNHVIKDADDILVRVNGDKEYKAKIIGTDPLSDIAVLKIQSDDKFKPVKFGNSDLARIGDWVIAIGNPFGLGGTVTSGIISARNRSIGLSRYEDFIQTDASINQGNSGGPLFNMDGDVVGVNTAILSQGGSI
;
A
#
# COMPACT_ATOMS: atom_id res chain seq x y z
N MET A 1 63.47 -8.98 13.53
CA MET A 1 62.69 -8.99 12.29
C MET A 1 61.39 -9.86 12.36
N LYS A 2 61.41 -11.09 12.85
CA LYS A 2 60.23 -11.96 12.90
C LYS A 2 59.08 -11.49 13.83
N LEU A 3 59.37 -10.75 14.90
CA LEU A 3 58.38 -10.24 15.85
C LEU A 3 57.62 -9.01 15.29
N VAL A 4 58.36 -8.10 14.63
CA VAL A 4 57.80 -6.89 14.01
C VAL A 4 56.85 -7.28 12.85
N SER A 5 57.23 -8.31 12.07
CA SER A 5 56.39 -8.83 10.96
C SER A 5 55.08 -9.44 11.45
N LYS A 6 55.06 -10.12 12.60
CA LYS A 6 53.82 -10.68 13.20
C LYS A 6 52.90 -9.60 13.78
N ILE A 7 53.45 -8.52 14.36
CA ILE A 7 52.70 -7.38 14.88
C ILE A 7 52.07 -6.60 13.71
N LEU A 8 52.78 -6.41 12.60
CA LEU A 8 52.25 -5.75 11.41
C LEU A 8 51.15 -6.53 10.76
N LEU A 9 51.24 -7.88 10.70
CA LEU A 9 50.19 -8.74 10.18
C LEU A 9 48.95 -8.72 11.07
N PHE A 10 49.09 -8.65 12.37
CA PHE A 10 47.97 -8.56 13.32
C PHE A 10 47.21 -7.23 13.22
N LEU A 11 47.96 -6.12 13.02
CA LEU A 11 47.38 -4.78 12.78
C LEU A 11 46.61 -4.69 11.47
N VAL A 12 47.09 -5.33 10.39
CA VAL A 12 46.37 -5.35 9.10
C VAL A 12 45.09 -6.17 9.19
N ILE A 13 45.08 -7.30 9.91
CA ILE A 13 43.86 -8.11 10.10
C ILE A 13 42.81 -7.37 10.94
N PHE A 14 43.25 -6.57 11.95
CA PHE A 14 42.33 -5.78 12.78
C PHE A 14 41.74 -4.58 12.03
N SER A 15 42.41 -4.06 11.00
CA SER A 15 41.93 -2.94 10.20
C SER A 15 40.81 -3.31 9.23
N TYR A 16 40.59 -4.60 8.92
CA TYR A 16 39.53 -5.05 8.01
C TYR A 16 38.16 -5.28 8.69
N SER A 17 38.07 -5.17 10.01
CA SER A 17 36.82 -5.43 10.75
C SER A 17 35.93 -4.22 10.99
N PHE A 18 36.25 -3.03 10.47
CA PHE A 18 35.54 -1.79 10.81
C PHE A 18 34.65 -1.20 9.70
N ALA A 19 34.33 -1.94 8.64
CA ALA A 19 33.63 -1.32 7.54
C ALA A 19 32.42 -2.12 7.03
N ASN A 20 31.40 -2.29 7.86
CA ASN A 20 30.10 -2.74 7.37
C ASN A 20 28.91 -2.05 8.04
N SER A 21 29.06 -0.81 8.51
CA SER A 21 27.88 0.03 8.72
C SER A 21 27.53 0.68 7.38
N LYS A 22 26.39 0.33 6.79
CA LYS A 22 25.86 1.07 5.65
C LYS A 22 25.72 2.54 6.10
N PRO A 23 26.33 3.52 5.41
CA PRO A 23 26.20 4.92 5.80
C PRO A 23 24.73 5.34 5.71
N VAL A 24 24.33 6.33 6.52
CA VAL A 24 23.03 6.97 6.37
C VAL A 24 22.93 7.50 4.95
N PRO A 25 21.85 7.24 4.20
CA PRO A 25 21.69 7.75 2.85
C PRO A 25 21.71 9.28 2.83
N GLU A 26 22.53 9.87 1.97
CA GLU A 26 22.54 11.33 1.77
C GLU A 26 21.24 11.82 1.14
N SER A 27 20.63 11.01 0.29
CA SER A 27 19.34 11.29 -0.38
C SER A 27 18.64 9.98 -0.75
N PHE A 28 17.33 10.03 -0.82
CA PHE A 28 16.49 8.95 -1.34
C PHE A 28 16.02 9.23 -2.79
N ALA A 29 16.41 10.36 -3.39
CA ALA A 29 15.87 10.83 -4.65
C ALA A 29 16.07 9.82 -5.80
N ASP A 30 17.30 9.36 -6.01
CA ASP A 30 17.60 8.41 -7.11
C ASP A 30 16.84 7.08 -6.94
N LEU A 31 16.68 6.62 -5.69
CA LEU A 31 15.95 5.41 -5.40
C LEU A 31 14.45 5.61 -5.64
N ALA A 32 13.90 6.75 -5.23
CA ALA A 32 12.51 7.12 -5.46
C ALA A 32 12.21 7.20 -6.96
N ASP A 33 13.01 7.91 -7.73
CA ASP A 33 12.86 8.04 -9.20
C ASP A 33 12.89 6.68 -9.91
N LYS A 34 13.73 5.77 -9.41
CA LYS A 34 13.80 4.40 -9.93
C LYS A 34 12.54 3.60 -9.64
N LEU A 35 11.90 3.77 -8.47
CA LEU A 35 10.84 2.92 -7.97
C LEU A 35 9.43 3.45 -8.26
N MET A 36 9.24 4.77 -8.26
CA MET A 36 7.94 5.41 -8.49
C MET A 36 7.20 4.93 -9.75
N PRO A 37 7.85 4.65 -10.89
CA PRO A 37 7.16 4.13 -12.07
C PRO A 37 6.49 2.77 -11.89
N SER A 38 6.82 2.04 -10.84
CA SER A 38 6.23 0.74 -10.51
C SER A 38 5.10 0.84 -9.48
N VAL A 39 4.89 2.03 -8.89
CA VAL A 39 3.82 2.28 -7.93
C VAL A 39 2.63 2.93 -8.62
N VAL A 40 1.45 2.40 -8.38
CA VAL A 40 0.24 2.78 -9.07
C VAL A 40 -0.79 3.39 -8.11
N ASN A 41 -1.65 4.26 -8.63
CA ASN A 41 -2.88 4.64 -7.97
C ASN A 41 -3.99 3.65 -8.32
N ILE A 42 -4.81 3.31 -7.35
CA ILE A 42 -5.99 2.47 -7.52
C ILE A 42 -7.20 3.30 -7.16
N SER A 43 -8.12 3.44 -8.11
CA SER A 43 -9.41 4.07 -7.94
C SER A 43 -10.51 3.04 -8.13
N THR A 44 -11.42 2.96 -7.16
CA THR A 44 -12.55 2.05 -7.22
C THR A 44 -13.86 2.83 -7.20
N THR A 45 -14.87 2.27 -7.85
CA THR A 45 -16.22 2.79 -7.82
C THR A 45 -17.17 1.70 -7.33
N GLN A 46 -18.02 2.05 -6.38
CA GLN A 46 -19.07 1.18 -5.85
C GLN A 46 -20.43 1.87 -5.96
N THR A 47 -21.42 1.16 -6.46
CA THR A 47 -22.80 1.64 -6.50
C THR A 47 -23.50 1.29 -5.20
N VAL A 48 -23.75 2.29 -4.37
CA VAL A 48 -24.46 2.12 -3.10
C VAL A 48 -25.91 2.50 -3.29
N VAL A 49 -26.81 1.53 -3.16
CA VAL A 49 -28.25 1.75 -3.20
C VAL A 49 -28.74 2.10 -1.79
N THR A 50 -29.02 3.36 -1.55
CA THR A 50 -29.55 3.81 -0.26
C THR A 50 -31.08 3.89 -0.34
N LYS A 51 -31.78 3.04 0.41
CA LYS A 51 -33.22 3.18 0.64
C LYS A 51 -33.41 4.14 1.80
N THR A 52 -33.69 5.40 1.49
CA THR A 52 -34.00 6.38 2.51
C THR A 52 -35.52 6.35 2.74
N ASN A 53 -35.98 5.58 3.71
CA ASN A 53 -37.33 5.73 4.22
C ASN A 53 -37.26 6.60 5.48
N PRO A 54 -37.64 7.89 5.40
CA PRO A 54 -37.58 8.79 6.55
C PRO A 54 -38.53 8.38 7.68
N PHE A 55 -39.50 7.47 7.41
CA PHE A 55 -40.46 7.00 8.38
C PHE A 55 -40.66 5.48 8.28
N PRO A 56 -39.71 4.63 8.68
CA PRO A 56 -39.75 3.18 8.45
C PRO A 56 -40.93 2.45 9.11
N ASN A 57 -41.60 3.08 10.09
CA ASN A 57 -42.69 2.50 10.85
C ASN A 57 -44.05 3.17 10.60
N PHE A 58 -44.15 4.08 9.62
CA PHE A 58 -45.38 4.80 9.35
C PHE A 58 -46.03 4.29 8.06
N GLN A 59 -47.24 3.75 8.19
CA GLN A 59 -48.05 3.35 7.04
C GLN A 59 -49.20 4.38 6.85
N PHE A 60 -49.22 5.04 5.72
CA PHE A 60 -50.32 5.92 5.36
C PHE A 60 -51.56 5.14 4.96
N PRO A 61 -52.78 5.64 5.32
CA PRO A 61 -54.00 5.03 4.82
C PRO A 61 -54.02 5.06 3.28
N PRO A 62 -54.50 3.99 2.62
CA PRO A 62 -54.63 3.93 1.16
C PRO A 62 -55.47 5.11 0.65
N GLY A 63 -54.99 5.82 -0.39
CA GLY A 63 -55.61 6.98 -0.98
C GLY A 63 -55.33 8.31 -0.30
N SER A 64 -54.38 8.36 0.64
CA SER A 64 -53.90 9.64 1.23
C SER A 64 -53.19 10.48 0.18
N PRO A 65 -53.44 11.83 0.12
CA PRO A 65 -52.67 12.72 -0.77
C PRO A 65 -51.18 12.70 -0.55
N PHE A 66 -50.71 12.19 0.60
CA PHE A 66 -49.31 12.07 0.95
C PHE A 66 -48.68 10.74 0.51
N GLU A 67 -49.47 9.74 0.10
CA GLU A 67 -48.97 8.43 -0.30
C GLU A 67 -48.03 8.53 -1.51
N ASP A 68 -48.38 9.32 -2.51
CA ASP A 68 -47.58 9.49 -3.73
C ASP A 68 -46.30 10.30 -3.45
N MET A 69 -46.40 11.34 -2.61
CA MET A 69 -45.27 12.10 -2.20
C MET A 69 -44.24 11.26 -1.39
N PHE A 70 -44.74 10.33 -0.55
CA PHE A 70 -43.87 9.46 0.22
C PHE A 70 -43.35 8.24 -0.56
N LYS A 71 -44.03 7.81 -1.60
CA LYS A 71 -43.51 6.82 -2.56
C LYS A 71 -42.25 7.36 -3.28
N GLU A 72 -42.24 8.67 -3.57
CA GLU A 72 -41.11 9.34 -4.22
C GLU A 72 -39.89 9.43 -3.28
N PHE A 73 -40.10 9.60 -1.98
CA PHE A 73 -39.02 9.57 -0.96
C PHE A 73 -38.51 8.15 -0.70
N GLY A 74 -39.29 7.11 -0.98
CA GLY A 74 -38.90 5.70 -0.80
C GLY A 74 -38.19 5.10 -2.02
N THR A 75 -37.98 5.88 -3.10
CA THR A 75 -37.25 5.37 -4.26
C THR A 75 -35.78 5.16 -3.92
N PRO A 76 -35.21 3.97 -4.22
CA PRO A 76 -33.81 3.71 -4.02
C PRO A 76 -32.98 4.73 -4.80
N GLN A 77 -32.15 5.50 -4.10
CA GLN A 77 -31.18 6.37 -4.74
C GLN A 77 -29.85 5.65 -4.88
N GLU A 78 -29.41 5.49 -6.11
CA GLU A 78 -28.07 5.00 -6.42
C GLU A 78 -27.07 6.14 -6.22
N ARG A 79 -26.10 5.90 -5.36
CA ARG A 79 -24.95 6.79 -5.17
C ARG A 79 -23.68 6.03 -5.54
N LYS A 80 -22.80 6.66 -6.31
CA LYS A 80 -21.47 6.14 -6.56
C LYS A 80 -20.54 6.59 -5.44
N ALA A 81 -20.02 5.64 -4.69
CA ALA A 81 -18.93 5.85 -3.75
C ALA A 81 -17.62 5.51 -4.46
N SER A 82 -16.58 6.29 -4.20
CA SER A 82 -15.23 6.03 -4.74
C SER A 82 -14.26 5.87 -3.58
N ALA A 83 -13.38 4.90 -3.67
CA ALA A 83 -12.23 4.77 -2.78
C ALA A 83 -10.93 4.91 -3.58
N LEU A 84 -9.89 5.39 -2.90
CA LEU A 84 -8.56 5.60 -3.46
C LEU A 84 -7.53 4.88 -2.61
N GLY A 85 -6.59 4.24 -3.27
CA GLY A 85 -5.46 3.58 -2.65
C GLY A 85 -4.26 3.53 -3.58
N SER A 86 -3.26 2.82 -3.16
CA SER A 86 -2.04 2.56 -3.91
C SER A 86 -1.88 1.07 -4.19
N GLY A 87 -0.98 0.74 -5.08
CA GLY A 87 -0.55 -0.62 -5.38
C GLY A 87 0.82 -0.60 -6.04
N PHE A 88 1.34 -1.76 -6.37
CA PHE A 88 2.60 -1.86 -7.08
C PHE A 88 2.62 -3.05 -8.04
N ILE A 89 3.33 -2.87 -9.14
CA ILE A 89 3.41 -3.82 -10.25
C ILE A 89 4.49 -4.86 -9.95
N ILE A 90 4.16 -6.14 -10.05
CA ILE A 90 5.06 -7.26 -9.73
C ILE A 90 5.54 -8.06 -10.95
N ASP A 91 4.93 -7.85 -12.11
CA ASP A 91 5.40 -8.44 -13.38
C ASP A 91 5.26 -7.47 -14.56
N LYS A 92 5.89 -7.82 -15.68
CA LYS A 92 5.86 -7.00 -16.89
C LYS A 92 4.50 -6.94 -17.59
N ASP A 93 3.60 -7.86 -17.25
CA ASP A 93 2.28 -7.98 -17.88
C ASP A 93 1.20 -7.29 -17.06
N GLY A 94 1.58 -6.53 -16.00
CA GLY A 94 0.68 -5.69 -15.23
C GLY A 94 -0.10 -6.42 -14.15
N THR A 95 0.52 -7.39 -13.48
CA THR A 95 0.00 -7.89 -12.21
C THR A 95 0.34 -6.91 -11.11
N VAL A 96 -0.67 -6.51 -10.33
CA VAL A 96 -0.59 -5.48 -9.27
C VAL A 96 -0.96 -6.09 -7.93
N VAL A 97 -0.18 -5.78 -6.91
CA VAL A 97 -0.51 -6.08 -5.51
C VAL A 97 -1.02 -4.82 -4.83
N THR A 98 -2.06 -4.97 -4.00
CA THR A 98 -2.66 -3.92 -3.17
C THR A 98 -3.30 -4.53 -1.93
N ASN A 99 -3.95 -3.72 -1.08
CA ASN A 99 -4.76 -4.22 0.01
C ASN A 99 -6.16 -4.66 -0.46
N ASN A 100 -6.70 -5.67 0.21
CA ASN A 100 -8.06 -6.13 -0.03
C ASN A 100 -9.09 -5.06 0.32
N HIS A 101 -8.91 -4.30 1.41
CA HIS A 101 -9.86 -3.25 1.79
C HIS A 101 -9.94 -2.10 0.77
N VAL A 102 -8.90 -1.87 -0.05
CA VAL A 102 -8.89 -0.85 -1.12
C VAL A 102 -9.87 -1.20 -2.24
N ILE A 103 -10.03 -2.50 -2.53
CA ILE A 103 -10.83 -2.98 -3.67
C ILE A 103 -12.12 -3.70 -3.25
N LYS A 104 -12.37 -3.77 -1.94
CA LYS A 104 -13.53 -4.47 -1.41
C LYS A 104 -14.82 -3.84 -1.93
N ASP A 105 -15.74 -4.69 -2.35
CA ASP A 105 -17.07 -4.32 -2.85
C ASP A 105 -17.06 -3.36 -4.08
N ALA A 106 -15.93 -3.29 -4.82
CA ALA A 106 -15.79 -2.46 -6.00
C ALA A 106 -16.49 -3.08 -7.22
N ASP A 107 -17.34 -2.28 -7.90
CA ASP A 107 -17.93 -2.64 -9.19
C ASP A 107 -16.91 -2.47 -10.33
N ASP A 108 -16.14 -1.36 -10.28
CA ASP A 108 -15.10 -1.04 -11.25
C ASP A 108 -13.79 -0.71 -10.54
N ILE A 109 -12.68 -1.17 -11.11
CA ILE A 109 -11.31 -0.90 -10.63
C ILE A 109 -10.51 -0.31 -11.77
N LEU A 110 -9.98 0.89 -11.53
CA LEU A 110 -9.07 1.60 -12.42
C LEU A 110 -7.69 1.69 -11.77
N VAL A 111 -6.67 1.38 -12.55
CA VAL A 111 -5.26 1.48 -12.15
C VAL A 111 -4.59 2.57 -12.98
N ARG A 112 -4.10 3.62 -12.32
CA ARG A 112 -3.35 4.70 -12.98
C ARG A 112 -1.86 4.50 -12.79
N VAL A 113 -1.14 4.46 -13.91
CA VAL A 113 0.30 4.24 -13.99
C VAL A 113 0.98 5.51 -14.50
N ASN A 114 2.09 5.91 -13.88
CA ASN A 114 2.89 7.09 -14.28
C ASN A 114 2.09 8.40 -14.44
N GLY A 115 1.09 8.63 -13.59
CA GLY A 115 0.36 9.89 -13.50
C GLY A 115 -0.82 10.05 -14.48
N ASP A 116 -0.71 9.61 -15.73
CA ASP A 116 -1.69 10.00 -16.76
C ASP A 116 -2.45 8.84 -17.39
N LYS A 117 -1.91 7.62 -17.39
CA LYS A 117 -2.49 6.50 -18.11
C LYS A 117 -3.31 5.62 -17.19
N GLU A 118 -4.63 5.55 -17.44
CA GLU A 118 -5.57 4.71 -16.71
C GLU A 118 -5.87 3.43 -17.46
N TYR A 119 -5.96 2.34 -16.70
CA TYR A 119 -6.29 1.02 -17.19
C TYR A 119 -7.38 0.39 -16.34
N LYS A 120 -8.29 -0.34 -16.98
CA LYS A 120 -9.16 -1.24 -16.25
C LYS A 120 -8.38 -2.40 -15.70
N ALA A 121 -8.73 -2.84 -14.49
CA ALA A 121 -8.14 -4.01 -13.88
C ALA A 121 -9.21 -4.99 -13.41
N LYS A 122 -8.83 -6.27 -13.33
CA LYS A 122 -9.66 -7.34 -12.78
C LYS A 122 -9.00 -7.92 -11.55
N ILE A 123 -9.81 -8.29 -10.58
CA ILE A 123 -9.35 -9.06 -9.41
C ILE A 123 -9.00 -10.47 -9.87
N ILE A 124 -7.78 -10.94 -9.55
CA ILE A 124 -7.36 -12.32 -9.78
C ILE A 124 -7.20 -13.12 -8.48
N GLY A 125 -7.15 -12.45 -7.35
CA GLY A 125 -7.15 -13.09 -6.04
C GLY A 125 -7.28 -12.09 -4.92
N THR A 126 -7.90 -12.52 -3.81
CA THR A 126 -8.02 -11.74 -2.57
C THR A 126 -7.81 -12.65 -1.36
N ASP A 127 -7.17 -12.11 -0.35
CA ASP A 127 -7.10 -12.72 0.97
C ASP A 127 -7.48 -11.68 2.03
N PRO A 128 -8.73 -11.72 2.53
CA PRO A 128 -9.19 -10.81 3.57
C PRO A 128 -8.46 -10.96 4.91
N LEU A 129 -7.82 -12.11 5.16
CA LEU A 129 -7.14 -12.35 6.45
C LEU A 129 -5.77 -11.68 6.51
N SER A 130 -5.05 -11.63 5.39
CA SER A 130 -3.80 -10.87 5.24
C SER A 130 -4.01 -9.46 4.71
N ASP A 131 -5.27 -9.10 4.37
CA ASP A 131 -5.64 -7.85 3.71
C ASP A 131 -4.90 -7.62 2.38
N ILE A 132 -4.61 -8.66 1.62
CA ILE A 132 -3.93 -8.59 0.33
C ILE A 132 -4.89 -8.89 -0.81
N ALA A 133 -4.75 -8.13 -1.89
CA ALA A 133 -5.42 -8.39 -3.16
C ALA A 133 -4.44 -8.33 -4.33
N VAL A 134 -4.72 -9.13 -5.36
CA VAL A 134 -3.95 -9.16 -6.60
C VAL A 134 -4.87 -8.85 -7.76
N LEU A 135 -4.45 -7.87 -8.55
CA LEU A 135 -5.18 -7.39 -9.72
C LEU A 135 -4.40 -7.68 -10.99
N LYS A 136 -5.11 -7.73 -12.11
CA LYS A 136 -4.53 -7.80 -13.45
C LYS A 136 -4.99 -6.61 -14.28
N ILE A 137 -4.06 -5.79 -14.70
CA ILE A 137 -4.29 -4.71 -15.66
C ILE A 137 -4.69 -5.33 -17.01
N GLN A 138 -5.76 -4.79 -17.61
CA GLN A 138 -6.26 -5.22 -18.90
C GLN A 138 -5.61 -4.40 -20.02
N SER A 139 -4.38 -4.76 -20.40
CA SER A 139 -3.61 -4.09 -21.47
C SER A 139 -2.52 -5.02 -21.96
N ASP A 140 -2.09 -4.79 -23.21
CA ASP A 140 -0.91 -5.41 -23.84
C ASP A 140 0.38 -4.63 -23.59
N ASP A 141 0.30 -3.47 -22.93
CA ASP A 141 1.45 -2.65 -22.56
C ASP A 141 2.37 -3.42 -21.64
N LYS A 142 3.65 -3.04 -21.65
CA LYS A 142 4.65 -3.59 -20.74
C LYS A 142 4.93 -2.63 -19.59
N PHE A 143 4.98 -3.15 -18.41
CA PHE A 143 5.12 -2.42 -17.18
C PHE A 143 6.48 -2.67 -16.52
N LYS A 144 6.87 -1.77 -15.63
CA LYS A 144 8.09 -1.90 -14.85
C LYS A 144 7.75 -2.57 -13.50
N PRO A 145 8.19 -3.81 -13.27
CA PRO A 145 7.91 -4.49 -11.99
C PRO A 145 8.92 -4.10 -10.92
N VAL A 146 8.48 -4.21 -9.66
CA VAL A 146 9.36 -4.24 -8.49
C VAL A 146 9.92 -5.65 -8.26
N LYS A 147 10.85 -5.77 -7.31
CA LYS A 147 11.33 -7.04 -6.78
C LYS A 147 10.90 -7.19 -5.33
N PHE A 148 10.61 -8.42 -4.91
CA PHE A 148 10.42 -8.72 -3.51
C PHE A 148 11.76 -8.99 -2.83
N GLY A 149 11.95 -8.36 -1.67
CA GLY A 149 13.04 -8.66 -0.76
C GLY A 149 12.67 -9.77 0.22
N ASN A 150 13.61 -10.12 1.08
CA ASN A 150 13.36 -11.02 2.21
C ASN A 150 13.12 -10.18 3.47
N SER A 151 11.86 -10.06 3.90
CA SER A 151 11.48 -9.31 5.10
C SER A 151 12.01 -9.93 6.39
N ASP A 152 12.34 -11.24 6.41
CA ASP A 152 12.93 -11.89 7.58
C ASP A 152 14.34 -11.37 7.89
N LEU A 153 15.03 -10.87 6.89
CA LEU A 153 16.37 -10.27 7.04
C LEU A 153 16.32 -8.80 7.46
N ALA A 154 15.16 -8.16 7.40
CA ALA A 154 14.99 -6.76 7.78
C ALA A 154 15.10 -6.61 9.30
N ARG A 155 15.84 -5.62 9.78
CA ARG A 155 16.14 -5.41 11.21
C ARG A 155 15.54 -4.09 11.70
N ILE A 156 15.24 -4.03 12.98
CA ILE A 156 14.91 -2.77 13.64
C ILE A 156 16.11 -1.80 13.46
N GLY A 157 15.80 -0.58 13.01
CA GLY A 157 16.80 0.44 12.68
C GLY A 157 17.21 0.48 11.21
N ASP A 158 16.85 -0.49 10.38
CA ASP A 158 17.12 -0.43 8.94
C ASP A 158 16.23 0.65 8.29
N TRP A 159 16.82 1.45 7.38
CA TRP A 159 16.10 2.44 6.60
C TRP A 159 15.11 1.80 5.63
N VAL A 160 13.94 2.42 5.54
CA VAL A 160 12.89 2.05 4.59
C VAL A 160 12.30 3.30 3.95
N ILE A 161 11.75 3.14 2.75
CA ILE A 161 10.93 4.15 2.09
C ILE A 161 9.56 3.57 1.75
N ALA A 162 8.52 4.31 2.10
CA ALA A 162 7.16 4.01 1.70
C ALA A 162 6.80 4.90 0.50
N ILE A 163 6.28 4.29 -0.55
CA ILE A 163 5.83 5.01 -1.74
C ILE A 163 4.34 4.73 -1.92
N GLY A 164 3.56 5.79 -2.07
CA GLY A 164 2.15 5.73 -2.42
C GLY A 164 1.82 6.68 -3.56
N ASN A 165 0.65 6.50 -4.15
CA ASN A 165 0.14 7.40 -5.18
C ASN A 165 -1.34 7.72 -4.93
N PRO A 166 -1.68 8.35 -3.79
CA PRO A 166 -3.06 8.47 -3.31
C PRO A 166 -4.01 9.18 -4.25
N PHE A 167 -3.53 10.10 -5.08
CA PHE A 167 -4.38 10.90 -5.97
C PHE A 167 -3.99 10.77 -7.45
N GLY A 168 -3.03 9.92 -7.78
CA GLY A 168 -2.50 9.81 -9.14
C GLY A 168 -1.71 11.05 -9.58
N LEU A 169 -1.29 11.91 -8.64
CA LEU A 169 -0.62 13.19 -8.89
C LEU A 169 0.91 13.10 -8.90
N GLY A 170 1.47 11.92 -9.14
CA GLY A 170 2.93 11.76 -9.25
C GLY A 170 3.60 11.03 -8.10
N GLY A 171 2.80 10.51 -7.16
CA GLY A 171 3.32 9.71 -6.04
C GLY A 171 3.79 10.55 -4.85
N THR A 172 3.80 9.91 -3.68
CA THR A 172 4.31 10.46 -2.43
C THR A 172 5.35 9.50 -1.86
N VAL A 173 6.50 10.02 -1.51
CA VAL A 173 7.60 9.26 -0.92
C VAL A 173 7.82 9.72 0.51
N THR A 174 7.83 8.79 1.44
CA THR A 174 8.21 9.04 2.84
C THR A 174 9.31 8.07 3.25
N SER A 175 10.19 8.49 4.15
CA SER A 175 11.29 7.66 4.65
C SER A 175 11.25 7.57 6.17
N GLY A 176 11.76 6.48 6.68
CA GLY A 176 11.88 6.20 8.10
C GLY A 176 12.70 4.95 8.31
N ILE A 177 12.58 4.39 9.51
CA ILE A 177 13.24 3.13 9.87
C ILE A 177 12.20 2.07 10.23
N ILE A 178 12.62 0.83 10.24
CA ILE A 178 11.86 -0.23 10.89
C ILE A 178 11.93 0.00 12.40
N SER A 179 10.81 0.37 13.01
CA SER A 179 10.71 0.68 14.45
C SER A 179 10.48 -0.57 15.29
N ALA A 180 9.74 -1.55 14.74
CA ALA A 180 9.48 -2.84 15.37
C ALA A 180 9.12 -3.89 14.33
N ARG A 181 9.15 -5.17 14.75
CA ARG A 181 8.74 -6.33 13.94
C ARG A 181 7.81 -7.23 14.73
N ASN A 182 7.16 -8.15 14.04
CA ASN A 182 6.27 -9.14 14.63
C ASN A 182 5.17 -8.49 15.48
N ARG A 183 4.60 -7.37 14.99
CA ARG A 183 3.50 -6.69 15.66
C ARG A 183 2.17 -7.33 15.29
N SER A 184 1.34 -7.54 16.32
CA SER A 184 -0.07 -7.88 16.18
C SER A 184 -0.90 -6.77 16.79
N ILE A 185 -1.92 -6.31 16.07
CA ILE A 185 -2.83 -5.24 16.50
C ILE A 185 -4.28 -5.72 16.64
N GLY A 186 -4.51 -7.03 16.48
CA GLY A 186 -5.79 -7.67 16.73
C GLY A 186 -6.81 -7.53 15.61
N LEU A 187 -6.41 -7.22 14.38
CA LEU A 187 -7.30 -7.14 13.23
C LEU A 187 -7.57 -8.50 12.59
N SER A 188 -6.59 -9.42 12.64
CA SER A 188 -6.70 -10.75 12.05
C SER A 188 -5.90 -11.81 12.82
N ARG A 189 -6.01 -13.09 12.39
CA ARG A 189 -5.23 -14.21 12.97
C ARG A 189 -3.82 -14.32 12.39
N TYR A 190 -3.55 -13.68 11.25
CA TYR A 190 -2.29 -13.80 10.50
C TYR A 190 -1.57 -12.45 10.47
N GLU A 191 -1.34 -11.89 11.66
CA GLU A 191 -0.66 -10.62 11.80
C GLU A 191 0.82 -10.83 12.10
N ASP A 192 1.66 -10.33 11.21
CA ASP A 192 3.09 -10.22 11.40
C ASP A 192 3.56 -8.90 10.77
N PHE A 193 3.20 -7.79 11.44
CA PHE A 193 3.45 -6.47 10.90
C PHE A 193 4.85 -5.95 11.20
N ILE A 194 5.42 -5.27 10.20
CA ILE A 194 6.58 -4.39 10.34
C ILE A 194 6.06 -3.00 10.71
N GLN A 195 6.46 -2.49 11.87
CA GLN A 195 6.18 -1.11 12.24
C GLN A 195 7.28 -0.18 11.73
N THR A 196 6.90 0.94 11.15
CA THR A 196 7.82 1.99 10.69
C THR A 196 7.39 3.36 11.19
N ASP A 197 8.32 4.31 11.31
CA ASP A 197 8.06 5.73 11.54
C ASP A 197 8.01 6.54 10.23
N ALA A 198 8.22 5.89 9.07
CA ALA A 198 7.86 6.48 7.79
C ALA A 198 6.38 6.87 7.79
N SER A 199 6.07 8.12 7.43
CA SER A 199 4.69 8.62 7.48
C SER A 199 3.79 7.91 6.47
N ILE A 200 2.82 7.15 6.96
CA ILE A 200 1.76 6.53 6.15
C ILE A 200 0.49 7.37 6.33
N ASN A 201 -0.05 7.87 5.23
CA ASN A 201 -1.26 8.68 5.18
C ASN A 201 -2.34 7.98 4.36
N GLN A 202 -3.58 8.52 4.42
CA GLN A 202 -4.67 8.02 3.58
C GLN A 202 -4.25 7.98 2.10
N GLY A 203 -4.53 6.84 1.45
CA GLY A 203 -4.18 6.58 0.07
C GLY A 203 -2.81 5.92 -0.15
N ASN A 204 -1.94 5.82 0.86
CA ASN A 204 -0.73 5.00 0.78
C ASN A 204 -1.01 3.50 1.00
N SER A 205 -2.20 3.15 1.54
CA SER A 205 -2.64 1.76 1.73
C SER A 205 -2.54 0.98 0.42
N GLY A 206 -1.95 -0.20 0.46
CA GLY A 206 -1.66 -1.06 -0.68
C GLY A 206 -0.35 -0.72 -1.39
N GLY A 207 0.28 0.42 -1.09
CA GLY A 207 1.59 0.78 -1.62
C GLY A 207 2.72 -0.01 -0.97
N PRO A 208 3.89 -0.09 -1.63
CA PRO A 208 5.04 -0.86 -1.15
C PRO A 208 5.84 -0.11 -0.09
N LEU A 209 6.40 -0.88 0.86
CA LEU A 209 7.50 -0.49 1.72
C LEU A 209 8.78 -1.10 1.17
N PHE A 210 9.74 -0.27 0.78
CA PHE A 210 11.01 -0.70 0.20
C PHE A 210 12.16 -0.62 1.19
N ASN A 211 13.10 -1.53 1.07
CA ASN A 211 14.43 -1.39 1.67
C ASN A 211 15.35 -0.50 0.80
N MET A 212 16.58 -0.28 1.26
CA MET A 212 17.56 0.56 0.54
C MET A 212 18.14 -0.08 -0.72
N ASP A 213 17.89 -1.35 -0.96
CA ASP A 213 18.26 -2.03 -2.21
C ASP A 213 17.15 -1.86 -3.29
N GLY A 214 15.99 -1.31 -2.90
CA GLY A 214 14.81 -1.10 -3.75
C GLY A 214 13.93 -2.34 -3.87
N ASP A 215 14.04 -3.26 -2.93
CA ASP A 215 13.22 -4.46 -2.87
C ASP A 215 12.05 -4.25 -1.88
N VAL A 216 10.87 -4.77 -2.21
CA VAL A 216 9.68 -4.68 -1.36
C VAL A 216 9.84 -5.60 -0.16
N VAL A 217 9.72 -5.05 1.05
CA VAL A 217 9.76 -5.78 2.32
C VAL A 217 8.44 -5.73 3.08
N GLY A 218 7.45 -4.96 2.59
CA GLY A 218 6.12 -4.88 3.18
C GLY A 218 5.11 -4.21 2.26
N VAL A 219 3.84 -4.29 2.64
CA VAL A 219 2.72 -3.58 2.01
C VAL A 219 2.11 -2.67 3.08
N ASN A 220 2.02 -1.38 2.79
CA ASN A 220 1.45 -0.41 3.73
C ASN A 220 -0.04 -0.68 3.93
N THR A 221 -0.51 -0.86 5.15
CA THR A 221 -1.91 -1.23 5.40
C THR A 221 -2.62 -0.38 6.44
N ALA A 222 -2.01 -0.06 7.57
CA ALA A 222 -2.69 0.62 8.66
C ALA A 222 -1.86 1.74 9.30
N ILE A 223 -2.56 2.69 9.93
CA ILE A 223 -1.99 3.81 10.67
C ILE A 223 -2.23 3.55 12.16
N LEU A 224 -1.16 3.49 12.95
CA LEU A 224 -1.24 3.46 14.40
C LEU A 224 -1.34 4.89 14.94
N SER A 225 -2.45 5.24 15.56
CA SER A 225 -2.78 6.62 16.00
C SER A 225 -1.82 7.21 17.06
N GLN A 226 -0.88 6.44 17.61
CA GLN A 226 0.01 6.87 18.70
C GLN A 226 1.48 6.49 18.50
N GLY A 227 2.04 6.57 17.29
CA GLY A 227 3.49 6.48 17.17
C GLY A 227 4.03 5.53 16.13
N GLY A 228 3.44 5.49 14.97
CA GLY A 228 3.99 4.75 13.84
C GLY A 228 2.94 4.26 12.88
N SER A 229 3.41 3.59 11.84
CA SER A 229 2.55 2.99 10.79
C SER A 229 2.97 1.55 10.52
N ILE A 230 2.09 0.77 10.00
CA ILE A 230 2.30 -0.63 9.62
C ILE A 230 1.70 -0.92 8.24
#